data_9a7e787d5b9eb3a44db5c8097f712e4d
#
_entry.id   9a7e787d5b9eb3a44db5c8097f712e4d
#
_cell.length_a   1.000
_cell.length_b   1.000
_cell.length_c   1.000
_cell.angle_alpha   90.00
_cell.angle_beta   90.00
_cell.angle_gamma   90.00
#
_symmetry.space_group_name_H-M   'P 1'
#
loop_
_entity.id
_entity.type
_entity.pdbx_description
1 polymer ?
#
loop_
_entity_poly.entity_id
_entity_poly.type
_entity_poly.pdbx_seq_one_letter_code
_entity_poly.pdbx_strand_id
1 'polypeptide(L)'
;MIRKILLGLIVVACACAGAAIAQQSAIKRTPLQKVEFPEGYVTVSGIAEVPPGGSAGRHTHPGIEIGYVLEGEADLIVEGQPDRLLWAGDSYAIPAGVAHDAKVRGDKPAKVIAVYVVDKTKPLASPAP
;
A
#
# COMPACT_ATOMS: atom_id res chain seq x y z
N MET A 1 -40.57 16.25 23.64
CA MET A 1 -40.07 14.89 23.36
C MET A 1 -39.30 14.82 22.04
N ILE A 2 -38.26 15.64 21.84
CA ILE A 2 -37.42 15.58 20.64
C ILE A 2 -35.97 15.92 21.07
N ARG A 3 -35.24 14.97 21.66
CA ARG A 3 -33.84 15.19 22.04
C ARG A 3 -33.03 13.91 22.27
N LYS A 4 -33.29 12.83 21.51
CA LYS A 4 -32.52 11.56 21.69
C LYS A 4 -32.10 10.85 20.39
N ILE A 5 -32.00 11.50 19.22
CA ILE A 5 -31.67 10.81 17.97
C ILE A 5 -30.36 11.34 17.29
N LEU A 6 -29.56 12.15 17.95
CA LEU A 6 -28.34 12.70 17.32
C LEU A 6 -27.01 12.16 17.85
N LEU A 7 -27.00 11.16 18.71
CA LEU A 7 -25.73 10.62 19.26
C LEU A 7 -25.26 9.29 18.61
N GLY A 8 -26.05 8.73 17.72
CA GLY A 8 -25.73 7.40 17.15
C GLY A 8 -24.89 7.37 15.89
N LEU A 9 -24.74 8.49 15.17
CA LEU A 9 -24.08 8.49 13.86
C LEU A 9 -22.57 8.83 13.88
N ILE A 10 -22.05 9.35 14.97
CA ILE A 10 -20.64 9.81 15.05
C ILE A 10 -19.70 8.65 15.41
N VAL A 11 -20.19 7.61 16.07
CA VAL A 11 -19.34 6.49 16.55
C VAL A 11 -18.93 5.53 15.43
N VAL A 12 -19.73 5.39 14.36
CA VAL A 12 -19.44 4.44 13.27
C VAL A 12 -18.34 4.95 12.34
N ALA A 13 -18.25 6.27 12.10
CA ALA A 13 -17.23 6.83 11.22
C ALA A 13 -15.80 6.79 11.81
N CYS A 14 -15.66 6.92 13.14
CA CYS A 14 -14.36 6.81 13.81
C CYS A 14 -13.81 5.38 13.87
N ALA A 15 -14.67 4.37 13.93
CA ALA A 15 -14.23 2.98 14.01
C ALA A 15 -13.60 2.48 12.69
N CYS A 16 -14.12 2.92 11.53
CA CYS A 16 -13.57 2.53 10.23
C CYS A 16 -12.23 3.20 9.93
N ALA A 17 -12.04 4.46 10.32
CA ALA A 17 -10.76 5.16 10.14
C ALA A 17 -9.66 4.57 11.05
N GLY A 18 -10.00 4.22 12.28
CA GLY A 18 -9.07 3.56 13.22
C GLY A 18 -8.62 2.18 12.76
N ALA A 19 -9.50 1.38 12.16
CA ALA A 19 -9.17 0.06 11.62
C ALA A 19 -8.23 0.15 10.41
N ALA A 20 -8.42 1.11 9.51
CA ALA A 20 -7.55 1.30 8.35
C ALA A 20 -6.13 1.74 8.75
N ILE A 21 -6.00 2.62 9.73
CA ILE A 21 -4.70 3.07 10.28
C ILE A 21 -3.99 1.90 10.99
N ALA A 22 -4.72 1.07 11.75
CA ALA A 22 -4.16 -0.09 12.44
C ALA A 22 -3.66 -1.16 11.45
N GLN A 23 -4.35 -1.38 10.31
CA GLN A 23 -3.89 -2.31 9.27
C GLN A 23 -2.61 -1.83 8.57
N GLN A 24 -2.46 -0.54 8.27
CA GLN A 24 -1.23 0.01 7.72
C GLN A 24 -0.04 -0.07 8.69
N SER A 25 -0.28 0.08 9.99
CA SER A 25 0.76 -0.05 11.02
C SER A 25 1.24 -1.48 11.24
N ALA A 26 0.46 -2.49 10.81
CA ALA A 26 0.84 -3.91 10.92
C ALA A 26 1.80 -4.36 9.81
N ILE A 27 2.05 -3.56 8.76
CA ILE A 27 2.98 -3.90 7.69
C ILE A 27 4.41 -3.74 8.21
N LYS A 28 5.17 -4.82 8.14
CA LYS A 28 6.60 -4.77 8.41
C LYS A 28 7.35 -4.30 7.16
N ARG A 29 8.12 -3.24 7.29
CA ARG A 29 8.95 -2.70 6.20
C ARG A 29 10.42 -2.82 6.54
N THR A 30 11.18 -3.41 5.64
CA THR A 30 12.64 -3.55 5.77
C THR A 30 13.30 -2.75 4.64
N PRO A 31 13.93 -1.60 4.94
CA PRO A 31 14.69 -0.84 3.94
C PRO A 31 15.91 -1.64 3.49
N LEU A 32 16.23 -1.59 2.19
CA LEU A 32 17.39 -2.26 1.63
C LEU A 32 18.42 -1.25 1.10
N GLN A 33 18.08 -0.52 0.03
CA GLN A 33 19.00 0.42 -0.61
C GLN A 33 18.34 1.77 -0.85
N LYS A 34 19.19 2.82 -0.84
CA LYS A 34 18.79 4.18 -1.20
C LYS A 34 19.93 4.86 -1.96
N VAL A 35 19.62 5.33 -3.18
CA VAL A 35 20.57 5.98 -4.07
C VAL A 35 19.91 7.22 -4.68
N GLU A 36 20.55 8.39 -4.62
CA GLU A 36 20.08 9.59 -5.32
C GLU A 36 20.44 9.51 -6.80
N PHE A 37 19.53 8.97 -7.59
CA PHE A 37 19.61 8.86 -9.06
C PHE A 37 18.23 8.49 -9.61
N PRO A 38 17.83 9.02 -10.82
CA PRO A 38 18.49 10.09 -11.57
C PRO A 38 18.41 11.46 -10.88
N GLU A 39 18.99 12.50 -11.46
CA GLU A 39 18.94 13.85 -10.91
C GLU A 39 17.51 14.29 -10.58
N GLY A 40 17.28 14.86 -9.39
CA GLY A 40 15.95 15.20 -8.87
C GLY A 40 15.15 14.06 -8.29
N TYR A 41 15.63 12.81 -8.41
CA TYR A 41 14.96 11.61 -7.93
C TYR A 41 15.81 10.88 -6.86
N VAL A 42 15.14 9.99 -6.17
CA VAL A 42 15.78 8.97 -5.33
C VAL A 42 15.26 7.60 -5.73
N THR A 43 16.17 6.66 -5.89
CA THR A 43 15.85 5.24 -6.04
C THR A 43 15.97 4.57 -4.69
N VAL A 44 14.89 3.97 -4.23
CA VAL A 44 14.86 3.21 -2.96
C VAL A 44 14.35 1.82 -3.20
N SER A 45 14.84 0.86 -2.44
CA SER A 45 14.32 -0.50 -2.42
C SER A 45 14.05 -0.96 -1.01
N GLY A 46 13.06 -1.84 -0.86
CA GLY A 46 12.68 -2.39 0.43
C GLY A 46 11.82 -3.63 0.28
N ILE A 47 11.68 -4.34 1.39
CA ILE A 47 10.76 -5.46 1.52
C ILE A 47 9.56 -5.01 2.36
N ALA A 48 8.35 -5.29 1.88
CA ALA A 48 7.12 -5.16 2.63
C ALA A 48 6.55 -6.55 2.94
N GLU A 49 6.23 -6.80 4.20
CA GLU A 49 5.50 -7.99 4.66
C GLU A 49 4.13 -7.53 5.14
N VAL A 50 3.09 -7.96 4.45
CA VAL A 50 1.70 -7.66 4.78
C VAL A 50 1.08 -8.90 5.42
N PRO A 51 0.50 -8.80 6.62
CA PRO A 51 -0.05 -9.96 7.33
C PRO A 51 -1.26 -10.55 6.61
N PRO A 52 -1.65 -11.79 6.92
CA PRO A 52 -2.86 -12.42 6.39
C PRO A 52 -4.08 -11.54 6.61
N GLY A 53 -4.92 -11.36 5.57
CA GLY A 53 -6.10 -10.51 5.61
C GLY A 53 -5.81 -9.01 5.67
N GLY A 54 -4.52 -8.62 5.65
CA GLY A 54 -4.09 -7.24 5.65
C GLY A 54 -4.10 -6.60 4.27
N SER A 55 -3.85 -5.30 4.24
CA SER A 55 -3.80 -4.47 3.03
C SER A 55 -2.67 -3.47 3.15
N ALA A 56 -2.06 -3.13 2.01
CA ALA A 56 -1.10 -2.03 1.96
C ALA A 56 -1.74 -0.66 2.24
N GLY A 57 -3.06 -0.58 2.04
CA GLY A 57 -3.83 0.66 2.04
C GLY A 57 -3.70 1.39 0.70
N ARG A 58 -4.81 1.97 0.23
CA ARG A 58 -4.81 2.69 -1.04
C ARG A 58 -3.91 3.93 -0.97
N HIS A 59 -2.95 4.03 -1.87
CA HIS A 59 -1.93 5.08 -1.86
C HIS A 59 -1.36 5.34 -3.26
N THR A 60 -0.55 6.40 -3.37
CA THR A 60 0.20 6.76 -4.57
C THR A 60 1.67 6.95 -4.24
N HIS A 61 2.53 6.88 -5.25
CA HIS A 61 3.94 7.30 -5.18
C HIS A 61 4.22 8.44 -6.16
N PRO A 62 5.12 9.39 -5.81
CA PRO A 62 5.53 10.46 -6.72
C PRO A 62 6.58 9.98 -7.74
N GLY A 63 6.38 8.82 -8.32
CA GLY A 63 7.26 8.13 -9.25
C GLY A 63 6.78 6.70 -9.49
N ILE A 64 7.61 5.89 -10.13
CA ILE A 64 7.27 4.51 -10.45
C ILE A 64 7.57 3.56 -9.29
N GLU A 65 6.79 2.47 -9.21
CA GLU A 65 7.10 1.31 -8.40
C GLU A 65 7.23 0.07 -9.28
N ILE A 66 8.24 -0.74 -9.04
CA ILE A 66 8.38 -2.08 -9.61
C ILE A 66 8.53 -3.06 -8.47
N GLY A 67 7.66 -4.05 -8.42
CA GLY A 67 7.65 -5.06 -7.36
C GLY A 67 7.77 -6.48 -7.88
N TYR A 68 8.24 -7.35 -6.99
CA TYR A 68 8.33 -8.79 -7.21
C TYR A 68 7.88 -9.52 -5.94
N VAL A 69 6.94 -10.45 -6.09
CA VAL A 69 6.40 -11.22 -4.97
C VAL A 69 7.35 -12.34 -4.60
N LEU A 70 7.87 -12.29 -3.38
CA LEU A 70 8.78 -13.30 -2.82
C LEU A 70 8.00 -14.48 -2.22
N GLU A 71 6.92 -14.17 -1.50
CA GLU A 71 6.12 -15.16 -0.77
C GLU A 71 4.65 -14.73 -0.71
N GLY A 72 3.74 -15.71 -0.63
CA GLY A 72 2.31 -15.49 -0.45
C GLY A 72 1.60 -15.08 -1.72
N GLU A 73 0.39 -14.56 -1.54
CA GLU A 73 -0.49 -14.11 -2.62
C GLU A 73 -1.28 -12.87 -2.22
N ALA A 74 -1.54 -11.99 -3.17
CA ALA A 74 -2.29 -10.77 -2.95
C ALA A 74 -3.04 -10.33 -4.21
N ASP A 75 -4.21 -9.73 -4.00
CA ASP A 75 -4.88 -8.97 -5.06
C ASP A 75 -4.20 -7.61 -5.21
N LEU A 76 -3.63 -7.36 -6.37
CA LEU A 76 -3.17 -6.04 -6.78
C LEU A 76 -4.31 -5.27 -7.41
N ILE A 77 -4.67 -4.15 -6.81
CA ILE A 77 -5.75 -3.25 -7.24
C ILE A 77 -5.11 -1.96 -7.71
N VAL A 78 -5.19 -1.68 -9.00
CA VAL A 78 -4.60 -0.48 -9.64
C VAL A 78 -5.70 0.31 -10.30
N GLU A 79 -5.78 1.61 -10.01
CA GLU A 79 -6.79 2.48 -10.61
C GLU A 79 -6.75 2.43 -12.14
N GLY A 80 -7.93 2.22 -12.73
CA GLY A 80 -8.08 2.13 -14.19
C GLY A 80 -7.65 0.80 -14.82
N GLN A 81 -7.29 -0.20 -14.01
CA GLN A 81 -6.93 -1.54 -14.47
C GLN A 81 -7.79 -2.61 -13.80
N PRO A 82 -8.01 -3.77 -14.44
CA PRO A 82 -8.60 -4.92 -13.77
C PRO A 82 -7.74 -5.39 -12.60
N ASP A 83 -8.38 -5.81 -11.50
CA ASP A 83 -7.68 -6.43 -10.37
C ASP A 83 -6.92 -7.66 -10.84
N ARG A 84 -5.74 -7.86 -10.26
CA ARG A 84 -4.85 -8.95 -10.64
C ARG A 84 -4.38 -9.71 -9.41
N LEU A 85 -4.64 -11.02 -9.36
CA LEU A 85 -4.06 -11.89 -8.35
C LEU A 85 -2.58 -12.13 -8.67
N LEU A 86 -1.72 -11.83 -7.71
CA LEU A 86 -0.28 -12.05 -7.76
C LEU A 86 0.09 -13.21 -6.84
N TRP A 87 1.02 -14.04 -7.33
CA TRP A 87 1.61 -15.16 -6.62
C TRP A 87 3.13 -14.95 -6.45
N ALA A 88 3.75 -15.73 -5.57
CA ALA A 88 5.21 -15.77 -5.49
C ALA A 88 5.82 -16.06 -6.88
N GLY A 89 6.75 -15.21 -7.31
CA GLY A 89 7.36 -15.24 -8.65
C GLY A 89 6.77 -14.24 -9.64
N ASP A 90 5.62 -13.62 -9.34
CA ASP A 90 5.06 -12.57 -10.18
C ASP A 90 5.73 -11.22 -9.95
N SER A 91 5.74 -10.41 -11.00
CA SER A 91 6.15 -9.01 -10.92
C SER A 91 5.05 -8.07 -11.38
N TYR A 92 5.16 -6.81 -10.95
CA TYR A 92 4.24 -5.75 -11.33
C TYR A 92 4.96 -4.41 -11.45
N ALA A 93 4.32 -3.47 -12.15
CA ALA A 93 4.77 -2.09 -12.23
C ALA A 93 3.57 -1.16 -12.02
N ILE A 94 3.76 -0.12 -11.21
CA ILE A 94 2.78 0.93 -10.97
C ILE A 94 3.32 2.23 -11.55
N PRO A 95 2.57 2.88 -12.47
CA PRO A 95 2.95 4.17 -13.00
C PRO A 95 2.94 5.27 -11.93
N ALA A 96 3.71 6.33 -12.15
CA ALA A 96 3.78 7.47 -11.24
C ALA A 96 2.39 8.08 -10.98
N GLY A 97 2.07 8.31 -9.71
CA GLY A 97 0.84 8.97 -9.27
C GLY A 97 -0.45 8.13 -9.37
N VAL A 98 -0.36 6.87 -9.81
CA VAL A 98 -1.54 6.01 -9.92
C VAL A 98 -1.87 5.39 -8.57
N ALA A 99 -3.13 5.56 -8.14
CA ALA A 99 -3.60 5.00 -6.89
C ALA A 99 -3.70 3.47 -6.97
N HIS A 100 -3.20 2.79 -5.94
CA HIS A 100 -3.20 1.34 -5.89
C HIS A 100 -3.21 0.81 -4.46
N ASP A 101 -3.52 -0.48 -4.34
CA ASP A 101 -3.54 -1.23 -3.08
C ASP A 101 -3.12 -2.68 -3.35
N ALA A 102 -2.67 -3.38 -2.32
CA ALA A 102 -2.44 -4.82 -2.33
C ALA A 102 -3.14 -5.44 -1.12
N LYS A 103 -4.06 -6.37 -1.37
CA LYS A 103 -4.83 -7.08 -0.34
C LYS A 103 -4.39 -8.53 -0.27
N VAL A 104 -3.89 -8.94 0.89
CA VAL A 104 -3.37 -10.30 1.09
C VAL A 104 -4.50 -11.30 1.17
N ARG A 105 -4.39 -12.38 0.40
CA ARG A 105 -5.28 -13.54 0.46
C ARG A 105 -4.70 -14.67 1.30
N GLY A 106 -5.59 -15.56 1.74
CA GLY A 106 -5.19 -16.76 2.45
C GLY A 106 -4.73 -16.51 3.89
N ASP A 107 -4.04 -17.49 4.44
CA ASP A 107 -3.63 -17.56 5.85
C ASP A 107 -2.13 -17.27 6.07
N LYS A 108 -1.41 -16.90 5.00
CA LYS A 108 0.02 -16.55 5.02
C LYS A 108 0.24 -15.08 4.69
N PRO A 109 1.30 -14.46 5.24
CA PRO A 109 1.67 -13.11 4.83
C PRO A 109 2.12 -13.10 3.37
N ALA A 110 1.91 -11.98 2.69
CA ALA A 110 2.57 -11.69 1.42
C ALA A 110 3.85 -10.89 1.67
N LYS A 111 4.92 -11.29 1.02
CA LYS A 111 6.21 -10.61 1.08
C LYS A 111 6.61 -10.17 -0.32
N VAL A 112 6.86 -8.88 -0.47
CA VAL A 112 7.19 -8.24 -1.75
C VAL A 112 8.48 -7.45 -1.59
N ILE A 113 9.41 -7.61 -2.54
CA ILE A 113 10.48 -6.65 -2.73
C ILE A 113 10.03 -5.61 -3.76
N ALA A 114 10.19 -4.33 -3.45
CA ALA A 114 9.82 -3.26 -4.35
C ALA A 114 10.97 -2.26 -4.52
N VAL A 115 11.06 -1.69 -5.71
CA VAL A 115 11.98 -0.62 -6.10
C VAL A 115 11.15 0.57 -6.53
N TYR A 116 11.46 1.72 -5.97
CA TYR A 116 10.80 2.99 -6.25
C TYR A 116 11.80 3.97 -6.85
N VAL A 117 11.42 4.65 -7.94
CA VAL A 117 12.15 5.80 -8.47
C VAL A 117 11.23 6.99 -8.36
N VAL A 118 11.45 7.83 -7.36
CA VAL A 118 10.49 8.85 -6.94
C VAL A 118 11.14 10.22 -6.80
N ASP A 119 10.33 11.27 -6.96
CA ASP A 119 10.74 12.66 -6.70
C ASP A 119 11.26 12.78 -5.26
N LYS A 120 12.53 13.14 -5.11
CA LYS A 120 13.20 13.21 -3.81
C LYS A 120 12.69 14.31 -2.89
N THR A 121 11.92 15.26 -3.43
CA THR A 121 11.35 16.38 -2.65
C THR A 121 9.99 16.06 -2.05
N LYS A 122 9.42 14.88 -2.34
CA LYS A 122 8.09 14.45 -1.90
C LYS A 122 8.16 13.21 -1.02
N PRO A 123 7.14 12.96 -0.19
CA PRO A 123 7.04 11.71 0.56
C PRO A 123 7.01 10.51 -0.40
N LEU A 124 7.61 9.38 0.01
CA LEU A 124 7.61 8.14 -0.78
C LEU A 124 6.21 7.69 -1.15
N ALA A 125 5.27 7.80 -0.22
CA ALA A 125 3.87 7.42 -0.41
C ALA A 125 2.94 8.45 0.20
N SER A 126 1.77 8.63 -0.41
CA SER A 126 0.68 9.45 0.10
C SER A 126 -0.63 8.68 0.06
N PRO A 127 -1.49 8.75 1.10
CA PRO A 127 -2.82 8.15 1.07
C PRO A 127 -3.63 8.62 -0.14
N ALA A 128 -4.42 7.72 -0.72
CA ALA A 128 -5.36 8.02 -1.80
C ALA A 128 -6.79 7.66 -1.40
N PRO A 129 -7.82 8.41 -1.88
CA PRO A 129 -9.22 8.12 -1.61
C PRO A 129 -9.69 6.81 -2.25
#